data_58c2bc5343ac527eeebf7fc70362b1e5
#
_entry.id   58c2bc5343ac527eeebf7fc70362b1e5
#
_cell.length_a   1.000
_cell.length_b   1.000
_cell.length_c   1.000
_cell.angle_alpha   90.00
_cell.angle_beta   90.00
_cell.angle_gamma   90.00
#
_symmetry.space_group_name_H-M   'P 1'
#
loop_
_entity.id
_entity.type
_entity.pdbx_description
1 polymer ?
#
loop_
_entity_poly.entity_id
_entity_poly.type
_entity_poly.pdbx_seq_one_letter_code
_entity_poly.pdbx_strand_id
1 'polypeptide(L)'
;LVKEIGMKETGILVSCSDYHIFLKLKMNRRQAMEHYLSVVRDCLEEGISVRCHLEDITRADIYGYVVPFCLELMKLMEEYKIPIKVRACDTMGYGVNYPGAVIPRSVQGIIYALHTHAGVPHELLEWHGHNDFYKAVVNSTTAWLYGCSGVNTSLFGIGERTGNTPLEAMVFEYAQLKGGLNGMDTTVITELAEYYEKEIGYHIPSRTPFVGKNFNVTRAGVHADGLLKNEEIYNIFDTDKFLNRPVLCAVSNTSGLAGIAHWINSYYKLP
;
A
#
# COMPACT_ATOMS: atom_id res chain seq x y z
N LEU A 1 -10.63 -16.86 -22.33
CA LEU A 1 -9.57 -17.26 -21.38
C LEU A 1 -10.04 -17.11 -19.92
N VAL A 2 -10.40 -15.88 -19.43
CA VAL A 2 -10.81 -15.64 -18.02
C VAL A 2 -11.95 -16.57 -17.60
N LYS A 3 -12.99 -16.67 -18.42
CA LYS A 3 -14.14 -17.56 -18.21
C LYS A 3 -13.75 -19.04 -18.26
N GLU A 4 -12.90 -19.44 -19.18
CA GLU A 4 -12.44 -20.83 -19.37
C GLU A 4 -11.69 -21.37 -18.15
N ILE A 5 -10.91 -20.52 -17.48
CA ILE A 5 -10.19 -20.87 -16.25
C ILE A 5 -11.02 -20.68 -14.98
N GLY A 6 -12.31 -20.34 -15.11
CA GLY A 6 -13.26 -20.24 -14.00
C GLY A 6 -13.13 -18.98 -13.13
N MET A 7 -12.39 -17.97 -13.56
CA MET A 7 -12.28 -16.70 -12.84
C MET A 7 -13.58 -15.92 -12.91
N LYS A 8 -13.94 -15.28 -11.80
CA LYS A 8 -15.17 -14.48 -11.65
C LYS A 8 -14.94 -12.98 -11.75
N GLU A 9 -13.69 -12.55 -11.68
CA GLU A 9 -13.29 -11.16 -11.76
C GLU A 9 -12.03 -11.02 -12.61
N THR A 10 -11.93 -9.92 -13.37
CA THR A 10 -10.72 -9.56 -14.13
C THR A 10 -10.32 -8.11 -13.90
N GLY A 11 -9.04 -7.80 -14.04
CA GLY A 11 -8.51 -6.45 -14.01
C GLY A 11 -8.38 -5.86 -15.40
N ILE A 12 -8.79 -4.60 -15.57
CA ILE A 12 -8.59 -3.82 -16.79
C ILE A 12 -7.74 -2.59 -16.44
N LEU A 13 -6.58 -2.45 -17.10
CA LEU A 13 -5.73 -1.29 -16.94
C LEU A 13 -6.26 -0.14 -17.80
N VAL A 14 -6.80 0.89 -17.15
CA VAL A 14 -7.43 2.05 -17.78
C VAL A 14 -6.49 3.25 -17.68
N SER A 15 -5.86 3.63 -18.76
CA SER A 15 -5.07 4.87 -18.80
C SER A 15 -5.98 6.08 -18.69
N CYS A 16 -5.80 6.93 -17.69
CA CYS A 16 -6.71 8.05 -17.43
C CYS A 16 -6.05 9.44 -17.47
N SER A 17 -4.72 9.53 -17.53
CA SER A 17 -4.05 10.81 -17.75
C SER A 17 -3.88 11.13 -19.22
N ASP A 18 -3.83 12.42 -19.55
CA ASP A 18 -3.58 12.88 -20.93
C ASP A 18 -2.22 12.39 -21.45
N TYR A 19 -1.22 12.26 -20.57
CA TYR A 19 0.08 11.67 -20.94
C TYR A 19 -0.08 10.26 -21.51
N HIS A 20 -0.89 9.44 -20.87
CA HIS A 20 -1.11 8.07 -21.33
C HIS A 20 -2.08 8.03 -22.51
N ILE A 21 -3.16 8.78 -22.49
CA ILE A 21 -4.17 8.78 -23.55
C ILE A 21 -3.56 9.26 -24.87
N PHE A 22 -2.92 10.44 -24.88
CA PHE A 22 -2.40 11.02 -26.12
C PHE A 22 -1.06 10.45 -26.55
N LEU A 23 -0.12 10.22 -25.59
CA LEU A 23 1.25 9.84 -25.96
C LEU A 23 1.45 8.34 -26.03
N LYS A 24 0.83 7.57 -25.14
CA LYS A 24 0.94 6.10 -25.10
C LYS A 24 -0.07 5.44 -26.04
N LEU A 25 -1.35 5.77 -25.93
CA LEU A 25 -2.42 5.12 -26.70
C LEU A 25 -2.63 5.75 -28.08
N LYS A 26 -2.17 6.98 -28.31
CA LYS A 26 -2.41 7.74 -29.53
C LYS A 26 -3.91 7.96 -29.83
N MET A 27 -4.70 8.11 -28.79
CA MET A 27 -6.15 8.35 -28.82
C MET A 27 -6.48 9.72 -28.28
N ASN A 28 -7.67 10.23 -28.57
CA ASN A 28 -8.27 11.32 -27.82
C ASN A 28 -9.08 10.76 -26.65
N ARG A 29 -9.49 11.63 -25.70
CA ARG A 29 -10.23 11.23 -24.49
C ARG A 29 -11.51 10.45 -24.80
N ARG A 30 -12.25 10.86 -25.82
CA ARG A 30 -13.49 10.19 -26.23
C ARG A 30 -13.21 8.78 -26.76
N GLN A 31 -12.24 8.63 -27.63
CA GLN A 31 -11.84 7.32 -28.18
C GLN A 31 -11.37 6.37 -27.06
N ALA A 32 -10.57 6.87 -26.12
CA ALA A 32 -10.11 6.08 -24.97
C ALA A 32 -11.28 5.63 -24.09
N MET A 33 -12.22 6.54 -23.79
CA MET A 33 -13.42 6.23 -23.01
C MET A 33 -14.28 5.15 -23.69
N GLU A 34 -14.62 5.34 -24.98
CA GLU A 34 -15.41 4.39 -25.76
C GLU A 34 -14.74 3.01 -25.82
N HIS A 35 -13.42 2.98 -26.03
CA HIS A 35 -12.64 1.74 -26.05
C HIS A 35 -12.70 0.99 -24.72
N TYR A 36 -12.41 1.65 -23.60
CA TYR A 36 -12.41 0.98 -22.30
C TYR A 36 -13.81 0.54 -21.87
N LEU A 37 -14.86 1.34 -22.15
CA LEU A 37 -16.23 0.96 -21.86
C LEU A 37 -16.68 -0.24 -22.69
N SER A 38 -16.22 -0.38 -23.96
CA SER A 38 -16.51 -1.59 -24.74
C SER A 38 -15.91 -2.85 -24.11
N VAL A 39 -14.63 -2.78 -23.67
CA VAL A 39 -13.99 -3.91 -23.01
C VAL A 39 -14.68 -4.27 -21.69
N VAL A 40 -15.16 -3.29 -20.93
CA VAL A 40 -15.94 -3.53 -19.70
C VAL A 40 -17.24 -4.23 -20.04
N ARG A 41 -18.00 -3.77 -21.06
CA ARG A 41 -19.25 -4.44 -21.50
C ARG A 41 -19.01 -5.89 -21.89
N ASP A 42 -17.98 -6.17 -22.73
CA ASP A 42 -17.65 -7.52 -23.15
C ASP A 42 -17.41 -8.45 -21.93
N CYS A 43 -16.77 -7.96 -20.87
CA CYS A 43 -16.60 -8.74 -19.64
C CYS A 43 -17.92 -8.97 -18.90
N LEU A 44 -18.76 -7.94 -18.77
CA LEU A 44 -20.03 -8.01 -18.07
C LEU A 44 -21.03 -8.93 -18.81
N GLU A 45 -21.07 -8.90 -20.14
CA GLU A 45 -21.85 -9.81 -20.98
C GLU A 45 -21.47 -11.28 -20.77
N GLU A 46 -20.21 -11.55 -20.46
CA GLU A 46 -19.74 -12.89 -20.09
C GLU A 46 -19.94 -13.24 -18.61
N GLY A 47 -20.59 -12.36 -17.83
CA GLY A 47 -20.83 -12.55 -16.40
C GLY A 47 -19.60 -12.40 -15.52
N ILE A 48 -18.57 -11.67 -15.99
CA ILE A 48 -17.31 -11.48 -15.29
C ILE A 48 -17.29 -10.07 -14.67
N SER A 49 -17.10 -9.99 -13.36
CA SER A 49 -16.87 -8.73 -12.63
C SER A 49 -15.56 -8.07 -13.08
N VAL A 50 -15.53 -6.75 -13.08
CA VAL A 50 -14.38 -5.97 -13.53
C VAL A 50 -13.80 -5.13 -12.42
N ARG A 51 -12.46 -5.09 -12.34
CA ARG A 51 -11.72 -4.10 -11.58
C ARG A 51 -11.01 -3.16 -12.55
N CYS A 52 -11.48 -1.90 -12.65
CA CYS A 52 -10.84 -0.87 -13.45
C CYS A 52 -9.70 -0.22 -12.66
N HIS A 53 -8.46 -0.39 -13.14
CA HIS A 53 -7.27 0.24 -12.59
C HIS A 53 -7.06 1.57 -13.30
N LEU A 54 -7.36 2.69 -12.64
CA LEU A 54 -7.23 4.04 -13.22
C LEU A 54 -5.76 4.47 -13.19
N GLU A 55 -5.01 4.07 -14.20
CA GLU A 55 -3.58 4.28 -14.33
C GLU A 55 -3.25 5.77 -14.46
N ASP A 56 -2.32 6.24 -13.60
CA ASP A 56 -1.81 7.62 -13.59
C ASP A 56 -2.84 8.68 -13.16
N ILE A 57 -3.69 8.32 -12.19
CA ILE A 57 -4.79 9.18 -11.74
C ILE A 57 -4.29 10.49 -11.12
N THR A 58 -3.11 10.51 -10.49
CA THR A 58 -2.52 11.69 -9.85
C THR A 58 -2.03 12.76 -10.84
N ARG A 59 -2.12 12.50 -12.14
CA ARG A 59 -1.89 13.46 -13.24
C ARG A 59 -3.07 13.58 -14.18
N ALA A 60 -4.20 12.97 -13.86
CA ALA A 60 -5.39 12.96 -14.71
C ALA A 60 -6.26 14.20 -14.48
N ASP A 61 -7.07 14.52 -15.48
CA ASP A 61 -8.17 15.47 -15.34
C ASP A 61 -9.35 14.79 -14.62
N ILE A 62 -9.41 14.99 -13.31
CA ILE A 62 -10.38 14.29 -12.44
C ILE A 62 -11.82 14.59 -12.86
N TYR A 63 -12.17 15.85 -13.04
CA TYR A 63 -13.55 16.24 -13.36
C TYR A 63 -13.87 16.23 -14.85
N GLY A 64 -12.88 16.45 -15.72
CA GLY A 64 -13.09 16.46 -17.17
C GLY A 64 -13.00 15.07 -17.82
N TYR A 65 -12.45 14.06 -17.13
CA TYR A 65 -12.32 12.72 -17.69
C TYR A 65 -12.64 11.59 -16.69
N VAL A 66 -12.00 11.57 -15.51
CA VAL A 66 -12.10 10.43 -14.59
C VAL A 66 -13.51 10.28 -14.01
N VAL A 67 -14.11 11.36 -13.50
CA VAL A 67 -15.48 11.34 -12.96
C VAL A 67 -16.49 10.96 -14.04
N PRO A 68 -16.50 11.57 -15.25
CA PRO A 68 -17.37 11.13 -16.34
C PRO A 68 -17.20 9.66 -16.72
N PHE A 69 -15.98 9.15 -16.78
CA PHE A 69 -15.74 7.73 -17.05
C PHE A 69 -16.33 6.82 -15.98
N CYS A 70 -16.11 7.15 -14.68
CA CYS A 70 -16.64 6.36 -13.57
C CYS A 70 -18.17 6.43 -13.49
N LEU A 71 -18.80 7.55 -13.89
CA LEU A 71 -20.27 7.63 -14.00
C LEU A 71 -20.80 6.62 -15.02
N GLU A 72 -20.14 6.46 -16.17
CA GLU A 72 -20.51 5.43 -17.16
C GLU A 72 -20.30 4.02 -16.58
N LEU A 73 -19.23 3.77 -15.82
CA LEU A 73 -19.03 2.48 -15.13
C LEU A 73 -20.18 2.17 -14.15
N MET A 74 -20.65 3.18 -13.41
CA MET A 74 -21.77 3.00 -12.46
C MET A 74 -23.09 2.72 -13.17
N LYS A 75 -23.32 3.31 -14.35
CA LYS A 75 -24.46 2.95 -15.22
C LYS A 75 -24.40 1.51 -15.68
N LEU A 76 -23.23 1.05 -16.15
CA LEU A 76 -23.04 -0.35 -16.55
C LEU A 76 -23.23 -1.31 -15.37
N MET A 77 -22.72 -0.97 -14.21
CA MET A 77 -22.92 -1.77 -12.99
C MET A 77 -24.42 -1.89 -12.65
N GLU A 78 -25.18 -0.82 -12.78
CA GLU A 78 -26.65 -0.82 -12.56
C GLU A 78 -27.38 -1.63 -13.64
N GLU A 79 -26.97 -1.53 -14.90
CA GLU A 79 -27.55 -2.26 -16.04
C GLU A 79 -27.36 -3.77 -15.91
N TYR A 80 -26.12 -4.21 -15.71
CA TYR A 80 -25.75 -5.63 -15.68
C TYR A 80 -25.94 -6.30 -14.31
N LYS A 81 -26.14 -5.52 -13.24
CA LYS A 81 -26.20 -6.01 -11.84
C LYS A 81 -24.94 -6.81 -11.41
N ILE A 82 -23.80 -6.48 -11.99
CA ILE A 82 -22.50 -7.08 -11.70
C ILE A 82 -21.59 -6.00 -11.11
N PRO A 83 -20.92 -6.22 -9.97
CA PRO A 83 -20.05 -5.23 -9.35
C PRO A 83 -18.88 -4.81 -10.24
N ILE A 84 -18.62 -3.50 -10.30
CA ILE A 84 -17.42 -2.94 -10.93
C ILE A 84 -16.59 -2.24 -9.86
N LYS A 85 -15.39 -2.75 -9.59
CA LYS A 85 -14.44 -2.12 -8.67
C LYS A 85 -13.63 -1.05 -9.39
N VAL A 86 -13.34 0.03 -8.68
CA VAL A 86 -12.51 1.13 -9.16
C VAL A 86 -11.28 1.23 -8.29
N ARG A 87 -10.10 1.05 -8.87
CA ARG A 87 -8.82 1.20 -8.20
C ARG A 87 -8.12 2.46 -8.68
N ALA A 88 -7.98 3.45 -7.79
CA ALA A 88 -7.19 4.65 -8.05
C ALA A 88 -5.70 4.29 -7.97
N CYS A 89 -4.95 4.54 -9.06
CA CYS A 89 -3.54 4.17 -9.16
C CYS A 89 -2.65 5.42 -9.19
N ASP A 90 -1.94 5.65 -8.09
CA ASP A 90 -0.84 6.62 -8.00
C ASP A 90 0.41 6.02 -8.65
N THR A 91 0.36 5.90 -9.97
CA THR A 91 1.34 5.18 -10.79
C THR A 91 2.76 5.73 -10.65
N MET A 92 2.88 7.04 -10.42
CA MET A 92 4.18 7.71 -10.31
C MET A 92 4.56 8.05 -8.86
N GLY A 93 3.79 7.56 -7.86
CA GLY A 93 4.01 7.92 -6.46
C GLY A 93 3.89 9.42 -6.19
N TYR A 94 3.13 10.13 -7.04
CA TYR A 94 3.08 11.59 -7.09
C TYR A 94 1.99 12.21 -6.21
N GLY A 95 1.10 11.38 -5.68
CA GLY A 95 0.04 11.77 -4.76
C GLY A 95 0.58 12.47 -3.51
N VAL A 96 -0.23 13.34 -2.93
CA VAL A 96 0.06 14.02 -1.66
C VAL A 96 -1.18 14.01 -0.77
N ASN A 97 -0.95 13.95 0.53
CA ASN A 97 -1.99 13.92 1.56
C ASN A 97 -2.02 15.16 2.46
N TYR A 98 -1.30 16.21 2.09
CA TYR A 98 -1.20 17.44 2.90
C TYR A 98 -2.54 18.17 3.01
N PRO A 99 -2.83 18.82 4.14
CA PRO A 99 -3.96 19.74 4.24
C PRO A 99 -3.90 20.80 3.13
N GLY A 100 -5.03 21.05 2.47
CA GLY A 100 -5.09 21.98 1.34
C GLY A 100 -4.49 21.49 0.02
N ALA A 101 -4.03 20.24 -0.06
CA ALA A 101 -3.64 19.64 -1.33
C ALA A 101 -4.82 19.64 -2.30
N VAL A 102 -4.55 19.99 -3.56
CA VAL A 102 -5.57 20.04 -4.61
C VAL A 102 -5.42 18.88 -5.58
N ILE A 103 -6.52 18.54 -6.24
CA ILE A 103 -6.52 17.57 -7.35
C ILE A 103 -5.67 18.12 -8.51
N PRO A 104 -5.07 17.24 -9.31
CA PRO A 104 -5.18 15.76 -9.29
C PRO A 104 -4.26 15.08 -8.27
N ARG A 105 -3.44 15.80 -7.51
CA ARG A 105 -2.46 15.20 -6.60
C ARG A 105 -3.00 14.83 -5.22
N SER A 106 -4.11 15.44 -4.80
CA SER A 106 -4.71 15.18 -3.49
C SER A 106 -5.29 13.77 -3.41
N VAL A 107 -4.74 12.90 -2.57
CA VAL A 107 -5.27 11.55 -2.32
C VAL A 107 -6.71 11.63 -1.82
N GLN A 108 -6.95 12.42 -0.76
CA GLN A 108 -8.28 12.64 -0.20
C GLN A 108 -9.25 13.26 -1.21
N GLY A 109 -8.78 14.19 -2.04
CA GLY A 109 -9.58 14.81 -3.08
C GLY A 109 -9.98 13.84 -4.19
N ILE A 110 -9.10 12.93 -4.60
CA ILE A 110 -9.38 11.86 -5.57
C ILE A 110 -10.47 10.93 -5.01
N ILE A 111 -10.30 10.41 -3.78
CA ILE A 111 -11.27 9.48 -3.17
C ILE A 111 -12.63 10.15 -3.01
N TYR A 112 -12.64 11.41 -2.54
CA TYR A 112 -13.87 12.20 -2.44
C TYR A 112 -14.56 12.36 -3.81
N ALA A 113 -13.82 12.70 -4.87
CA ALA A 113 -14.38 12.86 -6.20
C ALA A 113 -14.96 11.55 -6.76
N LEU A 114 -14.26 10.43 -6.59
CA LEU A 114 -14.74 9.12 -7.05
C LEU A 114 -15.99 8.68 -6.30
N HIS A 115 -16.04 8.86 -4.98
CA HIS A 115 -17.22 8.50 -4.20
C HIS A 115 -18.38 9.49 -4.41
N THR A 116 -18.15 10.78 -4.15
CA THR A 116 -19.23 11.78 -4.08
C THR A 116 -19.73 12.23 -5.45
N HIS A 117 -18.82 12.40 -6.42
CA HIS A 117 -19.18 12.94 -7.73
C HIS A 117 -19.36 11.88 -8.81
N ALA A 118 -18.67 10.74 -8.69
CA ALA A 118 -18.82 9.62 -9.63
C ALA A 118 -19.74 8.50 -9.10
N GLY A 119 -20.17 8.57 -7.82
CA GLY A 119 -21.08 7.61 -7.22
C GLY A 119 -20.49 6.23 -6.95
N VAL A 120 -19.17 6.09 -6.94
CA VAL A 120 -18.53 4.78 -6.67
C VAL A 120 -18.71 4.42 -5.20
N PRO A 121 -19.32 3.28 -4.86
CA PRO A 121 -19.49 2.84 -3.48
C PRO A 121 -18.14 2.64 -2.79
N HIS A 122 -18.05 2.96 -1.50
CA HIS A 122 -16.81 2.81 -0.72
C HIS A 122 -16.25 1.37 -0.77
N GLU A 123 -17.13 0.38 -0.68
CA GLU A 123 -16.77 -1.05 -0.74
C GLU A 123 -16.17 -1.50 -2.08
N LEU A 124 -16.35 -0.71 -3.13
CA LEU A 124 -15.82 -0.95 -4.47
C LEU A 124 -14.64 -0.03 -4.83
N LEU A 125 -14.24 0.86 -3.90
CA LEU A 125 -13.07 1.72 -4.08
C LEU A 125 -11.81 1.07 -3.51
N GLU A 126 -10.74 1.09 -4.30
CA GLU A 126 -9.43 0.60 -3.91
C GLU A 126 -8.34 1.63 -4.26
N TRP A 127 -7.20 1.53 -3.58
CA TRP A 127 -6.02 2.34 -3.83
C TRP A 127 -4.81 1.48 -4.20
N HIS A 128 -3.99 1.96 -5.12
CA HIS A 128 -2.69 1.41 -5.46
C HIS A 128 -1.66 2.54 -5.51
N GLY A 129 -0.58 2.42 -4.77
CA GLY A 129 0.44 3.46 -4.67
C GLY A 129 1.85 2.95 -4.95
N HIS A 130 2.66 3.78 -5.63
CA HIS A 130 4.09 3.61 -5.77
C HIS A 130 4.86 4.49 -4.79
N ASN A 131 6.14 4.17 -4.56
CA ASN A 131 6.96 4.75 -3.49
C ASN A 131 8.02 5.75 -3.98
N ASP A 132 7.86 6.30 -5.17
CA ASP A 132 8.86 7.16 -5.80
C ASP A 132 9.22 8.41 -4.99
N PHE A 133 8.32 8.85 -4.12
CA PHE A 133 8.52 9.98 -3.22
C PHE A 133 8.38 9.61 -1.74
N TYR A 134 8.62 8.35 -1.37
CA TYR A 134 8.51 7.83 0.01
C TYR A 134 7.12 8.04 0.66
N LYS A 135 6.04 8.05 -0.13
CA LYS A 135 4.68 8.32 0.35
C LYS A 135 3.71 7.15 0.20
N ALA A 136 4.17 6.00 -0.29
CA ALA A 136 3.28 4.87 -0.57
C ALA A 136 2.43 4.49 0.65
N VAL A 137 3.02 4.35 1.83
CA VAL A 137 2.31 3.98 3.06
C VAL A 137 1.33 5.06 3.47
N VAL A 138 1.79 6.29 3.66
CA VAL A 138 0.94 7.38 4.14
C VAL A 138 -0.20 7.72 3.18
N ASN A 139 0.02 7.62 1.87
CA ASN A 139 -1.03 7.81 0.87
C ASN A 139 -2.06 6.68 0.90
N SER A 140 -1.63 5.43 1.09
CA SER A 140 -2.51 4.26 1.24
C SER A 140 -3.36 4.34 2.51
N THR A 141 -2.75 4.72 3.64
CA THR A 141 -3.47 4.98 4.90
C THR A 141 -4.49 6.11 4.72
N THR A 142 -4.08 7.19 4.05
CA THR A 142 -4.99 8.30 3.74
C THR A 142 -6.18 7.84 2.89
N ALA A 143 -5.95 7.01 1.86
CA ALA A 143 -7.02 6.44 1.05
C ALA A 143 -8.02 5.62 1.89
N TRP A 144 -7.55 4.81 2.85
CA TRP A 144 -8.42 4.10 3.81
C TRP A 144 -9.25 5.06 4.65
N LEU A 145 -8.61 6.09 5.23
CA LEU A 145 -9.29 7.06 6.08
C LEU A 145 -10.36 7.87 5.34
N TYR A 146 -10.22 8.00 4.03
CA TYR A 146 -11.19 8.69 3.18
C TYR A 146 -12.18 7.76 2.46
N GLY A 147 -12.13 6.45 2.75
CA GLY A 147 -13.19 5.50 2.40
C GLY A 147 -12.86 4.44 1.36
N CYS A 148 -11.61 4.23 1.00
CA CYS A 148 -11.25 3.04 0.24
C CYS A 148 -11.46 1.78 1.09
N SER A 149 -12.06 0.74 0.53
CA SER A 149 -12.24 -0.56 1.18
C SER A 149 -10.95 -1.37 1.23
N GLY A 150 -10.05 -1.14 0.30
CA GLY A 150 -8.79 -1.87 0.20
C GLY A 150 -7.64 -1.07 -0.37
N VAL A 151 -6.43 -1.49 -0.04
CA VAL A 151 -5.20 -1.03 -0.67
C VAL A 151 -4.45 -2.21 -1.28
N ASN A 152 -3.89 -1.99 -2.45
CA ASN A 152 -3.06 -2.98 -3.13
C ASN A 152 -1.62 -2.85 -2.64
N THR A 153 -1.07 -3.95 -2.15
CA THR A 153 0.25 -4.03 -1.53
C THR A 153 1.09 -5.15 -2.12
N SER A 154 2.36 -5.14 -1.82
CA SER A 154 3.28 -6.25 -2.11
C SER A 154 4.16 -6.53 -0.88
N LEU A 155 4.67 -7.76 -0.75
CA LEU A 155 5.63 -8.10 0.28
C LEU A 155 6.87 -7.20 0.12
N PHE A 156 7.31 -6.59 1.21
CA PHE A 156 8.49 -5.72 1.31
C PHE A 156 8.46 -4.53 0.34
N GLY A 157 7.29 -4.19 -0.19
CA GLY A 157 7.15 -3.14 -1.18
C GLY A 157 7.75 -3.49 -2.54
N ILE A 158 7.99 -4.76 -2.84
CA ILE A 158 8.55 -5.18 -4.13
C ILE A 158 7.64 -4.72 -5.27
N GLY A 159 8.22 -4.07 -6.29
CA GLY A 159 7.49 -3.55 -7.43
C GLY A 159 8.37 -2.76 -8.38
N GLU A 160 7.74 -2.15 -9.37
CA GLU A 160 8.40 -1.32 -10.37
C GLU A 160 9.12 -0.11 -9.75
N ARG A 161 10.27 0.26 -10.30
CA ARG A 161 11.10 1.42 -9.90
C ARG A 161 11.48 1.37 -8.40
N THR A 162 10.86 2.19 -7.57
CA THR A 162 11.08 2.27 -6.12
C THR A 162 10.15 1.38 -5.30
N GLY A 163 9.31 0.61 -5.98
CA GLY A 163 8.38 -0.33 -5.38
C GLY A 163 6.99 0.24 -5.10
N ASN A 164 6.21 -0.60 -4.45
CA ASN A 164 4.81 -0.39 -4.10
C ASN A 164 4.64 -0.14 -2.59
N THR A 165 3.40 -0.03 -2.15
CA THR A 165 3.06 0.00 -0.73
C THR A 165 3.41 -1.35 -0.09
N PRO A 166 4.29 -1.41 0.93
CA PRO A 166 4.65 -2.66 1.58
C PRO A 166 3.50 -3.20 2.44
N LEU A 167 3.23 -4.50 2.29
CA LEU A 167 2.14 -5.19 3.01
C LEU A 167 2.33 -5.11 4.53
N GLU A 168 3.53 -5.39 5.01
CA GLU A 168 3.85 -5.39 6.44
C GLU A 168 3.58 -4.02 7.07
N ALA A 169 3.89 -2.92 6.37
CA ALA A 169 3.56 -1.59 6.87
C ALA A 169 2.06 -1.39 7.00
N MET A 170 1.27 -1.83 6.01
CA MET A 170 -0.18 -1.67 6.04
C MET A 170 -0.87 -2.56 7.08
N VAL A 171 -0.30 -3.71 7.40
CA VAL A 171 -0.77 -4.56 8.52
C VAL A 171 -0.62 -3.82 9.86
N PHE A 172 0.51 -3.16 10.09
CA PHE A 172 0.70 -2.37 11.32
C PHE A 172 -0.10 -1.05 11.31
N GLU A 173 -0.27 -0.40 10.16
CA GLU A 173 -1.22 0.72 10.02
C GLU A 173 -2.66 0.29 10.37
N TYR A 174 -3.11 -0.87 9.87
CA TYR A 174 -4.39 -1.44 10.23
C TYR A 174 -4.51 -1.66 11.75
N ALA A 175 -3.49 -2.27 12.36
CA ALA A 175 -3.50 -2.54 13.79
C ALA A 175 -3.62 -1.26 14.63
N GLN A 176 -2.93 -0.18 14.23
CA GLN A 176 -3.01 1.12 14.89
C GLN A 176 -4.40 1.75 14.73
N LEU A 177 -4.98 1.71 13.54
CA LEU A 177 -6.29 2.31 13.25
C LEU A 177 -7.44 1.53 13.90
N LYS A 178 -7.33 0.20 14.03
CA LYS A 178 -8.37 -0.68 14.57
C LYS A 178 -8.17 -1.06 16.04
N GLY A 179 -7.03 -0.72 16.63
CA GLY A 179 -6.69 -1.07 18.00
C GLY A 179 -6.26 -2.54 18.19
N GLY A 180 -5.85 -3.22 17.12
CA GLY A 180 -5.35 -4.58 17.17
C GLY A 180 -5.27 -5.29 15.82
N LEU A 181 -4.66 -6.46 15.82
CA LEU A 181 -4.38 -7.26 14.62
C LEU A 181 -5.58 -8.09 14.12
N ASN A 182 -6.67 -8.14 14.87
CA ASN A 182 -7.88 -8.90 14.51
C ASN A 182 -7.59 -10.37 14.12
N GLY A 183 -6.73 -11.03 14.90
CA GLY A 183 -6.37 -12.44 14.69
C GLY A 183 -5.27 -12.70 13.65
N MET A 184 -4.71 -11.67 13.03
CA MET A 184 -3.55 -11.83 12.15
C MET A 184 -2.31 -12.21 12.95
N ASP A 185 -1.61 -13.25 12.51
CA ASP A 185 -0.29 -13.62 13.01
C ASP A 185 0.79 -12.85 12.22
N THR A 186 1.42 -11.89 12.88
CA THR A 186 2.44 -11.05 12.26
C THR A 186 3.86 -11.58 12.43
N THR A 187 4.07 -12.65 13.20
CA THR A 187 5.38 -13.31 13.31
C THR A 187 5.83 -13.89 11.98
N VAL A 188 4.88 -14.29 11.13
CA VAL A 188 5.13 -14.78 9.76
C VAL A 188 5.85 -13.74 8.87
N ILE A 189 5.78 -12.45 9.20
CA ILE A 189 6.50 -11.39 8.46
C ILE A 189 8.02 -11.63 8.53
N THR A 190 8.53 -12.02 9.71
CA THR A 190 9.95 -12.35 9.89
C THR A 190 10.34 -13.61 9.12
N GLU A 191 9.51 -14.65 9.18
CA GLU A 191 9.74 -15.89 8.44
C GLU A 191 9.77 -15.67 6.93
N LEU A 192 8.84 -14.86 6.41
CA LEU A 192 8.80 -14.48 5.00
C LEU A 192 10.05 -13.67 4.60
N ALA A 193 10.50 -12.73 5.42
CA ALA A 193 11.71 -11.96 5.15
C ALA A 193 12.95 -12.88 5.07
N GLU A 194 13.07 -13.82 6.00
CA GLU A 194 14.16 -14.82 5.98
C GLU A 194 14.07 -15.73 4.76
N TYR A 195 12.89 -16.20 4.39
CA TYR A 195 12.67 -17.01 3.20
C TYR A 195 13.08 -16.28 1.93
N TYR A 196 12.67 -15.01 1.78
CA TYR A 196 13.03 -14.21 0.62
C TYR A 196 14.54 -13.97 0.51
N GLU A 197 15.23 -13.73 1.63
CA GLU A 197 16.69 -13.59 1.61
C GLU A 197 17.40 -14.91 1.31
N LYS A 198 16.99 -16.02 1.91
CA LYS A 198 17.69 -17.31 1.81
C LYS A 198 17.37 -18.08 0.51
N GLU A 199 16.09 -18.18 0.17
CA GLU A 199 15.62 -19.06 -0.90
C GLU A 199 15.44 -18.32 -2.24
N ILE A 200 15.06 -17.05 -2.19
CA ILE A 200 14.85 -16.22 -3.39
C ILE A 200 16.08 -15.36 -3.71
N GLY A 201 16.93 -15.11 -2.73
CA GLY A 201 18.11 -14.25 -2.89
C GLY A 201 17.77 -12.77 -2.95
N TYR A 202 16.59 -12.39 -2.45
CA TYR A 202 16.17 -10.99 -2.40
C TYR A 202 16.86 -10.28 -1.22
N HIS A 203 17.58 -9.21 -1.51
CA HIS A 203 18.29 -8.46 -0.47
C HIS A 203 17.37 -7.41 0.17
N ILE A 204 17.04 -7.58 1.46
CA ILE A 204 16.30 -6.60 2.25
C ILE A 204 17.30 -5.62 2.89
N PRO A 205 17.20 -4.29 2.62
CA PRO A 205 18.05 -3.32 3.28
C PRO A 205 17.94 -3.41 4.81
N SER A 206 19.08 -3.41 5.51
CA SER A 206 19.14 -3.76 6.93
C SER A 206 18.31 -2.89 7.87
N ARG A 207 17.91 -1.69 7.44
CA ARG A 207 17.08 -0.75 8.21
C ARG A 207 15.66 -0.63 7.71
N THR A 208 15.22 -1.50 6.80
CA THR A 208 13.82 -1.51 6.34
C THR A 208 12.91 -1.74 7.55
N PRO A 209 11.90 -0.90 7.79
CA PRO A 209 10.98 -1.07 8.90
C PRO A 209 10.39 -2.48 8.95
N PHE A 210 10.24 -3.03 10.16
CA PHE A 210 9.70 -4.35 10.47
C PHE A 210 10.53 -5.55 10.02
N VAL A 211 11.20 -5.52 8.88
CA VAL A 211 11.82 -6.69 8.23
C VAL A 211 13.35 -6.64 8.14
N GLY A 212 13.94 -5.45 8.17
CA GLY A 212 15.40 -5.30 8.09
C GLY A 212 16.12 -5.86 9.31
N LYS A 213 17.32 -6.40 9.15
CA LYS A 213 18.11 -7.03 10.25
C LYS A 213 18.35 -6.10 11.42
N ASN A 214 18.40 -4.79 11.17
CA ASN A 214 18.72 -3.77 12.16
C ASN A 214 17.57 -2.77 12.41
N PHE A 215 16.33 -3.09 12.04
CA PHE A 215 15.23 -2.13 12.17
C PHE A 215 14.95 -1.73 13.62
N ASN A 216 15.15 -2.65 14.58
CA ASN A 216 14.93 -2.48 16.02
C ASN A 216 16.23 -2.54 16.83
N VAL A 217 17.39 -2.24 16.21
CA VAL A 217 18.70 -2.26 16.87
C VAL A 217 19.09 -0.85 17.29
N THR A 218 19.26 -0.65 18.60
CA THR A 218 19.83 0.59 19.16
C THR A 218 21.35 0.51 19.34
N ARG A 219 22.03 1.66 19.32
CA ARG A 219 23.50 1.75 19.48
C ARG A 219 23.95 2.79 20.48
N ALA A 220 23.11 3.77 20.77
CA ALA A 220 23.47 4.84 21.70
C ALA A 220 23.32 4.35 23.15
N GLY A 221 24.31 4.66 24.01
CA GLY A 221 24.30 4.27 25.41
C GLY A 221 23.08 4.78 26.19
N VAL A 222 22.60 5.99 25.88
CA VAL A 222 21.37 6.56 26.48
C VAL A 222 20.15 5.72 26.12
N HIS A 223 20.05 5.21 24.91
CA HIS A 223 18.96 4.33 24.49
C HIS A 223 19.05 2.96 25.15
N ALA A 224 20.26 2.40 25.26
CA ALA A 224 20.48 1.14 25.97
C ALA A 224 20.12 1.23 27.45
N ASP A 225 20.49 2.33 28.13
CA ASP A 225 20.10 2.59 29.53
C ASP A 225 18.58 2.71 29.68
N GLY A 226 17.92 3.36 28.74
CA GLY A 226 16.45 3.44 28.73
C GLY A 226 15.80 2.07 28.57
N LEU A 227 16.25 1.25 27.62
CA LEU A 227 15.75 -0.11 27.42
C LEU A 227 15.93 -1.03 28.63
N LEU A 228 17.06 -0.90 29.36
CA LEU A 228 17.29 -1.63 30.62
C LEU A 228 16.31 -1.25 31.73
N LYS A 229 15.83 -0.01 31.73
CA LYS A 229 14.85 0.48 32.71
C LYS A 229 13.43 0.06 32.35
N ASN A 230 13.04 0.27 31.13
CA ASN A 230 11.77 -0.16 30.55
C ASN A 230 11.87 -0.11 29.02
N GLU A 231 11.55 -1.22 28.35
CA GLU A 231 11.64 -1.33 26.89
C GLU A 231 10.76 -0.32 26.18
N GLU A 232 9.59 0.02 26.73
CA GLU A 232 8.64 0.98 26.13
C GLU A 232 9.20 2.42 25.98
N ILE A 233 10.33 2.73 26.65
CA ILE A 233 10.98 4.04 26.52
C ILE A 233 11.46 4.26 25.08
N TYR A 234 11.93 3.21 24.40
CA TYR A 234 12.48 3.30 23.03
C TYR A 234 11.93 2.23 22.08
N ASN A 235 10.92 1.46 22.50
CA ASN A 235 10.23 0.50 21.66
C ASN A 235 8.72 0.63 21.86
N ILE A 236 8.04 1.24 20.89
CA ILE A 236 6.63 1.65 21.01
C ILE A 236 5.65 0.47 20.95
N PHE A 237 6.09 -0.69 20.53
CA PHE A 237 5.31 -1.93 20.56
C PHE A 237 6.23 -3.13 20.76
N ASP A 238 5.70 -4.20 21.32
CA ASP A 238 6.42 -5.43 21.63
C ASP A 238 6.82 -6.17 20.35
N THR A 239 8.04 -5.88 19.86
CA THR A 239 8.57 -6.46 18.62
C THR A 239 8.91 -7.95 18.77
N ASP A 240 9.15 -8.44 19.99
CA ASP A 240 9.33 -9.87 20.23
C ASP A 240 8.02 -10.61 20.03
N LYS A 241 6.96 -10.15 20.68
CA LYS A 241 5.61 -10.74 20.57
C LYS A 241 5.04 -10.70 19.15
N PHE A 242 5.15 -9.55 18.47
CA PHE A 242 4.47 -9.33 17.18
C PHE A 242 5.29 -9.72 15.96
N LEU A 243 6.61 -9.80 16.07
CA LEU A 243 7.51 -10.12 14.96
C LEU A 243 8.49 -11.25 15.26
N ASN A 244 8.47 -11.81 16.48
CA ASN A 244 9.51 -12.72 16.96
C ASN A 244 10.91 -12.10 16.84
N ARG A 245 11.02 -10.79 17.13
CA ARG A 245 12.20 -9.96 16.97
C ARG A 245 12.46 -9.11 18.19
N PRO A 246 13.11 -9.66 19.24
CA PRO A 246 13.43 -8.89 20.45
C PRO A 246 14.28 -7.65 20.10
N VAL A 247 14.14 -6.60 20.91
CA VAL A 247 14.98 -5.40 20.75
C VAL A 247 16.43 -5.75 21.04
N LEU A 248 17.32 -5.26 20.19
CA LEU A 248 18.75 -5.53 20.30
C LEU A 248 19.53 -4.24 20.57
N CYS A 249 20.58 -4.36 21.37
CA CYS A 249 21.58 -3.32 21.58
C CYS A 249 22.89 -3.75 20.93
N ALA A 250 23.33 -3.04 19.87
CA ALA A 250 24.63 -3.31 19.25
C ALA A 250 25.75 -2.59 20.02
N VAL A 251 26.80 -3.32 20.33
CA VAL A 251 28.03 -2.78 20.93
C VAL A 251 28.95 -2.20 19.84
N SER A 252 29.46 -1.00 20.06
CA SER A 252 30.40 -0.33 19.20
C SER A 252 31.51 0.34 20.03
N ASN A 253 32.49 0.93 19.37
CA ASN A 253 33.56 1.68 20.03
C ASN A 253 33.06 2.93 20.82
N THR A 254 31.81 3.31 20.64
CA THR A 254 31.15 4.42 21.36
C THR A 254 30.14 3.95 22.40
N SER A 255 30.04 2.65 22.63
CA SER A 255 29.11 2.09 23.61
C SER A 255 29.61 2.30 25.04
N GLY A 256 28.76 2.85 25.90
CA GLY A 256 29.03 2.94 27.35
C GLY A 256 28.69 1.63 28.09
N LEU A 257 28.92 1.62 29.40
CA LEU A 257 28.66 0.45 30.26
C LEU A 257 27.25 -0.11 30.13
N ALA A 258 26.24 0.74 30.04
CA ALA A 258 24.84 0.29 29.88
C ALA A 258 24.60 -0.52 28.60
N GLY A 259 25.18 -0.09 27.47
CA GLY A 259 25.11 -0.84 26.21
C GLY A 259 25.78 -2.20 26.28
N ILE A 260 26.95 -2.26 26.91
CA ILE A 260 27.69 -3.52 27.12
C ILE A 260 26.92 -4.46 28.05
N ALA A 261 26.40 -3.94 29.17
CA ALA A 261 25.59 -4.72 30.12
C ALA A 261 24.33 -5.29 29.45
N HIS A 262 23.60 -4.46 28.71
CA HIS A 262 22.43 -4.92 27.95
C HIS A 262 22.79 -6.04 26.95
N TRP A 263 23.89 -5.87 26.19
CA TRP A 263 24.32 -6.89 25.25
C TRP A 263 24.69 -8.19 25.95
N ILE A 264 25.44 -8.14 27.06
CA ILE A 264 25.82 -9.32 27.85
C ILE A 264 24.57 -10.04 28.37
N ASN A 265 23.64 -9.30 29.00
CA ASN A 265 22.41 -9.87 29.56
C ASN A 265 21.57 -10.54 28.48
N SER A 266 21.39 -9.88 27.31
CA SER A 266 20.63 -10.42 26.18
C SER A 266 21.30 -11.64 25.54
N TYR A 267 22.62 -11.62 25.37
CA TYR A 267 23.38 -12.70 24.73
C TYR A 267 23.45 -13.96 25.63
N TYR A 268 23.72 -13.76 26.91
CA TYR A 268 23.83 -14.86 27.87
C TYR A 268 22.51 -15.20 28.57
N LYS A 269 21.42 -14.51 28.25
CA LYS A 269 20.10 -14.66 28.90
C LYS A 269 20.20 -14.59 30.42
N LEU A 270 20.98 -13.64 30.91
CA LEU A 270 21.12 -13.40 32.36
C LEU A 270 19.87 -12.72 32.90
N PRO A 271 19.44 -13.09 34.15
CA PRO A 271 18.28 -12.49 34.77
C PRO A 271 18.48 -11.00 35.09
#